data_fe05965dc581f9e7ba1981a7a4ba1fb2
#
_entry.id   fe05965dc581f9e7ba1981a7a4ba1fb2
#
_cell.length_a   1.000
_cell.length_b   1.000
_cell.length_c   1.000
_cell.angle_alpha   90.00
_cell.angle_beta   90.00
_cell.angle_gamma   90.00
#
_symmetry.space_group_name_H-M   'P 1'
#
loop_
_entity.id
_entity.type
_entity.pdbx_description
1 polymer ?
#
loop_
_entity_poly.entity_id
_entity_poly.type
_entity_poly.pdbx_seq_one_letter_code
_entity_poly.pdbx_strand_id
1 'polypeptide(L)'
;EDAFHAVGKIDPTTGQSLGGTSTHTWSGAFSASMVEIGEKRPDVFGITAAMLYPVGLAPFAARHPDRVMDVGIAEQHALTVAAGMATAGLHPVVALYSTFLNRAFDQLLMDVGLHEQGVTVVLDRAGITGTDGASHNGMWDLAICGIVPGLMMAAPRDRAHLESVLWQAIDIDDRPTVIRYSKDPMPETIEVLRTIDEVDVLKEGAPGGVLMVAHGQLCGAAVEAATSLGEEVTVVSPRWALPINPTLVSMARQSRAVVSVEDGLVSQGLGAQLSARLRESAVWTPTCELGVPKQFLAQASRSSIMKRIGLDAPGIAESVNQFLQRI
;
A
#
# COMPACT_ATOMS: atom_id res chain seq x y z
N GLU A 1 -16.26 -0.69 24.06
CA GLU A 1 -14.97 -1.40 24.19
C GLU A 1 -13.81 -0.55 23.67
N ASP A 2 -13.98 0.13 22.54
CA ASP A 2 -12.91 0.94 21.90
C ASP A 2 -12.49 2.17 22.72
N ALA A 3 -13.37 2.71 23.56
CA ALA A 3 -13.09 3.92 24.32
C ALA A 3 -11.90 3.80 25.31
N PHE A 4 -11.53 2.60 25.68
CA PHE A 4 -10.44 2.31 26.62
C PHE A 4 -9.27 1.55 25.96
N HIS A 5 -9.35 1.27 24.67
CA HIS A 5 -8.29 0.60 23.94
C HIS A 5 -7.35 1.65 23.31
N ALA A 6 -6.08 1.65 23.72
CA ALA A 6 -5.05 2.55 23.18
C ALA A 6 -5.42 4.05 23.24
N VAL A 7 -5.90 4.53 24.39
CA VAL A 7 -6.41 5.90 24.62
C VAL A 7 -5.42 7.02 24.31
N GLY A 8 -4.15 6.71 24.05
CA GLY A 8 -3.12 7.72 23.78
C GLY A 8 -2.80 8.58 25.02
N LYS A 9 -2.49 9.85 24.78
CA LYS A 9 -2.25 10.82 25.89
C LYS A 9 -3.58 11.31 26.45
N ILE A 10 -3.74 11.19 27.75
CA ILE A 10 -4.90 11.70 28.48
C ILE A 10 -4.49 12.81 29.44
N ASP A 11 -5.39 13.72 29.73
CA ASP A 11 -5.27 14.63 30.87
C ASP A 11 -5.48 13.82 32.15
N PRO A 12 -4.47 13.74 33.02
CA PRO A 12 -4.58 12.93 34.23
C PRO A 12 -5.62 13.46 35.25
N THR A 13 -6.05 14.72 35.13
CA THR A 13 -7.04 15.35 36.02
C THR A 13 -8.46 15.09 35.58
N THR A 14 -8.71 15.14 34.26
CA THR A 14 -10.06 15.03 33.68
C THR A 14 -10.34 13.67 33.06
N GLY A 15 -9.30 12.86 32.76
CA GLY A 15 -9.39 11.60 32.02
C GLY A 15 -9.71 11.79 30.55
N GLN A 16 -9.77 13.02 30.07
CA GLN A 16 -10.07 13.29 28.65
C GLN A 16 -8.86 13.07 27.76
N SER A 17 -9.11 12.57 26.53
CA SER A 17 -8.05 12.42 25.54
C SER A 17 -7.47 13.78 25.13
N LEU A 18 -6.17 13.91 25.17
CA LEU A 18 -5.41 15.06 24.64
C LEU A 18 -5.05 14.88 23.15
N GLY A 19 -5.43 13.75 22.56
CA GLY A 19 -5.21 13.46 21.15
C GLY A 19 -6.23 14.18 20.28
N GLY A 20 -5.77 15.04 19.37
CA GLY A 20 -6.58 15.56 18.29
C GLY A 20 -6.72 14.50 17.17
N THR A 21 -7.88 14.42 16.52
CA THR A 21 -8.05 13.71 15.26
C THR A 21 -7.30 14.49 14.18
N SER A 22 -6.09 14.04 13.83
CA SER A 22 -5.38 14.62 12.71
C SER A 22 -6.07 14.21 11.40
N THR A 23 -6.50 15.19 10.61
CA THR A 23 -7.04 14.96 9.25
C THR A 23 -5.95 14.61 8.23
N HIS A 24 -4.67 14.70 8.63
CA HIS A 24 -3.51 14.40 7.80
C HIS A 24 -2.99 12.96 8.00
N THR A 25 -3.90 12.01 8.22
CA THR A 25 -3.58 10.59 8.30
C THR A 25 -4.17 9.85 7.11
N TRP A 26 -3.57 8.73 6.74
CA TRP A 26 -4.09 7.84 5.70
C TRP A 26 -5.51 7.36 6.01
N SER A 27 -5.74 6.89 7.25
CA SER A 27 -7.07 6.46 7.70
C SER A 27 -8.08 7.61 7.65
N GLY A 28 -7.65 8.87 7.92
CA GLY A 28 -8.52 10.06 7.80
C GLY A 28 -8.88 10.39 6.35
N ALA A 29 -7.92 10.27 5.42
CA ALA A 29 -8.17 10.46 4.00
C ALA A 29 -9.09 9.35 3.45
N PHE A 30 -8.83 8.09 3.77
CA PHE A 30 -9.71 6.95 3.46
C PHE A 30 -11.12 7.18 4.00
N SER A 31 -11.24 7.58 5.26
CA SER A 31 -12.53 7.87 5.90
C SER A 31 -13.34 8.92 5.15
N ALA A 32 -12.71 10.03 4.76
CA ALA A 32 -13.37 11.08 4.00
C ALA A 32 -13.86 10.58 2.62
N SER A 33 -13.00 9.83 1.92
CA SER A 33 -13.34 9.23 0.62
C SER A 33 -14.48 8.22 0.75
N MET A 34 -14.50 7.38 1.79
CA MET A 34 -15.59 6.43 2.00
C MET A 34 -16.94 7.12 2.24
N VAL A 35 -16.96 8.22 2.98
CA VAL A 35 -18.21 9.02 3.16
C VAL A 35 -18.69 9.54 1.81
N GLU A 36 -17.82 10.13 0.99
CA GLU A 36 -18.17 10.64 -0.33
C GLU A 36 -18.64 9.52 -1.28
N ILE A 37 -17.96 8.39 -1.28
CA ILE A 37 -18.34 7.21 -2.05
C ILE A 37 -19.72 6.73 -1.62
N GLY A 38 -19.97 6.63 -0.32
CA GLY A 38 -21.25 6.19 0.20
C GLY A 38 -22.45 7.06 -0.21
N GLU A 39 -22.21 8.34 -0.46
CA GLU A 39 -23.23 9.26 -0.97
C GLU A 39 -23.54 9.04 -2.45
N LYS A 40 -22.56 8.60 -3.24
CA LYS A 40 -22.67 8.44 -4.70
C LYS A 40 -22.92 6.99 -5.15
N ARG A 41 -22.51 6.01 -4.36
CA ARG A 41 -22.54 4.58 -4.66
C ARG A 41 -23.36 3.83 -3.59
N PRO A 42 -24.67 3.62 -3.83
CA PRO A 42 -25.54 2.93 -2.87
C PRO A 42 -25.23 1.44 -2.71
N ASP A 43 -24.52 0.85 -3.67
CA ASP A 43 -24.05 -0.54 -3.71
C ASP A 43 -22.82 -0.78 -2.85
N VAL A 44 -22.10 0.29 -2.45
CA VAL A 44 -20.88 0.15 -1.64
C VAL A 44 -21.20 -0.13 -0.18
N PHE A 45 -20.56 -1.17 0.37
CA PHE A 45 -20.70 -1.66 1.74
C PHE A 45 -19.36 -1.66 2.46
N GLY A 46 -19.30 -1.13 3.70
CA GLY A 46 -18.09 -1.19 4.54
C GLY A 46 -18.08 -2.42 5.44
N ILE A 47 -16.97 -3.14 5.47
CA ILE A 47 -16.80 -4.30 6.37
C ILE A 47 -15.48 -4.14 7.13
N THR A 48 -15.48 -4.49 8.41
CA THR A 48 -14.27 -4.54 9.22
C THR A 48 -14.34 -5.67 10.26
N ALA A 49 -13.23 -5.96 10.92
CA ALA A 49 -13.11 -7.01 11.93
C ALA A 49 -12.64 -6.42 13.26
N ALA A 50 -13.57 -5.92 14.08
CA ALA A 50 -13.35 -5.25 15.37
C ALA A 50 -12.45 -4.00 15.28
N MET A 51 -12.48 -3.28 14.15
CA MET A 51 -11.58 -2.14 13.90
C MET A 51 -12.30 -0.90 13.32
N LEU A 52 -13.59 -0.73 13.60
CA LEU A 52 -14.43 0.31 12.99
C LEU A 52 -13.81 1.72 13.06
N TYR A 53 -13.30 2.11 14.23
CA TYR A 53 -12.67 3.42 14.45
C TYR A 53 -11.25 3.50 13.90
N PRO A 54 -10.34 2.55 14.23
CA PRO A 54 -8.94 2.67 13.83
C PRO A 54 -8.71 2.60 12.31
N VAL A 55 -9.57 1.90 11.54
CA VAL A 55 -9.46 1.88 10.08
C VAL A 55 -10.22 3.02 9.39
N GLY A 56 -10.94 3.89 10.14
CA GLY A 56 -11.61 5.06 9.58
C GLY A 56 -13.01 4.82 9.00
N LEU A 57 -13.67 3.69 9.27
CA LEU A 57 -15.04 3.42 8.78
C LEU A 57 -16.16 4.04 9.65
N ALA A 58 -15.87 4.52 10.86
CA ALA A 58 -16.88 5.05 11.76
C ALA A 58 -17.71 6.23 11.19
N PRO A 59 -17.15 7.23 10.46
CA PRO A 59 -17.94 8.28 9.82
C PRO A 59 -18.87 7.75 8.70
N PHE A 60 -18.42 6.75 7.93
CA PHE A 60 -19.27 6.07 6.96
C PHE A 60 -20.44 5.34 7.66
N ALA A 61 -20.15 4.60 8.74
CA ALA A 61 -21.18 3.91 9.54
C ALA A 61 -22.21 4.89 10.13
N ALA A 62 -21.79 6.08 10.56
CA ALA A 62 -22.69 7.10 11.08
C ALA A 62 -23.65 7.66 10.03
N ARG A 63 -23.20 7.73 8.75
CA ARG A 63 -24.03 8.19 7.60
C ARG A 63 -24.89 7.09 7.01
N HIS A 64 -24.38 5.86 7.01
CA HIS A 64 -24.97 4.71 6.33
C HIS A 64 -24.98 3.47 7.24
N PRO A 65 -25.73 3.50 8.38
CA PRO A 65 -25.67 2.44 9.40
C PRO A 65 -26.07 1.05 8.87
N ASP A 66 -26.93 1.00 7.86
CA ASP A 66 -27.39 -0.25 7.24
C ASP A 66 -26.40 -0.80 6.18
N ARG A 67 -25.29 -0.11 5.93
CA ARG A 67 -24.28 -0.47 4.94
C ARG A 67 -22.89 -0.70 5.55
N VAL A 68 -22.86 -1.03 6.83
CA VAL A 68 -21.61 -1.39 7.54
C VAL A 68 -21.83 -2.66 8.34
N MET A 69 -20.81 -3.52 8.30
CA MET A 69 -20.76 -4.72 9.12
C MET A 69 -19.41 -4.79 9.86
N ASP A 70 -19.47 -4.89 11.17
CA ASP A 70 -18.31 -5.29 11.99
C ASP A 70 -18.50 -6.75 12.40
N VAL A 71 -17.63 -7.62 11.90
CA VAL A 71 -17.75 -9.08 12.11
C VAL A 71 -17.05 -9.54 13.40
N GLY A 72 -16.55 -8.61 14.21
CA GLY A 72 -15.68 -8.97 15.34
C GLY A 72 -14.30 -9.42 14.87
N ILE A 73 -13.53 -10.09 15.72
CA ILE A 73 -12.18 -10.58 15.36
C ILE A 73 -12.31 -11.85 14.49
N ALA A 74 -12.79 -11.68 13.26
CA ALA A 74 -13.11 -12.76 12.33
C ALA A 74 -12.83 -12.35 10.87
N GLU A 75 -11.57 -12.07 10.54
CA GLU A 75 -11.13 -11.57 9.23
C GLU A 75 -11.50 -12.54 8.09
N GLN A 76 -11.48 -13.86 8.34
CA GLN A 76 -11.93 -14.86 7.38
C GLN A 76 -13.40 -14.67 7.03
N HIS A 77 -14.25 -14.47 8.06
CA HIS A 77 -15.67 -14.21 7.86
C HIS A 77 -15.91 -12.91 7.08
N ALA A 78 -15.13 -11.88 7.35
CA ALA A 78 -15.20 -10.61 6.62
C ALA A 78 -15.04 -10.81 5.11
N LEU A 79 -14.04 -11.57 4.66
CA LEU A 79 -13.81 -11.81 3.24
C LEU A 79 -14.82 -12.77 2.62
N THR A 80 -15.23 -13.83 3.33
CA THR A 80 -16.28 -14.75 2.82
C THR A 80 -17.62 -14.02 2.65
N VAL A 81 -18.01 -13.18 3.62
CA VAL A 81 -19.24 -12.35 3.50
C VAL A 81 -19.10 -11.35 2.35
N ALA A 82 -17.94 -10.72 2.21
CA ALA A 82 -17.68 -9.81 1.10
C ALA A 82 -17.85 -10.48 -0.26
N ALA A 83 -17.29 -11.69 -0.44
CA ALA A 83 -17.47 -12.46 -1.66
C ALA A 83 -18.96 -12.75 -1.95
N GLY A 84 -19.73 -13.13 -0.92
CA GLY A 84 -21.18 -13.35 -1.04
C GLY A 84 -21.94 -12.07 -1.40
N MET A 85 -21.58 -10.93 -0.84
CA MET A 85 -22.17 -9.62 -1.16
C MET A 85 -21.85 -9.22 -2.61
N ALA A 86 -20.61 -9.41 -3.07
CA ALA A 86 -20.21 -9.12 -4.44
C ALA A 86 -20.98 -10.01 -5.45
N THR A 87 -21.14 -11.29 -5.15
CA THR A 87 -22.01 -12.19 -5.95
C THR A 87 -23.46 -11.68 -6.05
N ALA A 88 -23.95 -10.98 -5.04
CA ALA A 88 -25.29 -10.36 -5.03
C ALA A 88 -25.36 -8.98 -5.71
N GLY A 89 -24.26 -8.51 -6.31
CA GLY A 89 -24.19 -7.22 -7.02
C GLY A 89 -23.91 -6.01 -6.13
N LEU A 90 -23.40 -6.22 -4.91
CA LEU A 90 -22.87 -5.15 -4.07
C LEU A 90 -21.35 -5.01 -4.28
N HIS A 91 -20.81 -3.85 -3.91
CA HIS A 91 -19.35 -3.66 -3.90
C HIS A 91 -18.84 -3.48 -2.45
N PRO A 92 -18.40 -4.57 -1.79
CA PRO A 92 -17.87 -4.48 -0.44
C PRO A 92 -16.45 -3.92 -0.39
N VAL A 93 -16.22 -3.03 0.59
CA VAL A 93 -14.90 -2.49 0.96
C VAL A 93 -14.55 -3.04 2.33
N VAL A 94 -13.58 -3.96 2.37
CA VAL A 94 -13.12 -4.62 3.60
C VAL A 94 -11.89 -3.90 4.13
N ALA A 95 -12.03 -3.19 5.25
CA ALA A 95 -10.93 -2.42 5.85
C ALA A 95 -10.34 -3.14 7.07
N LEU A 96 -9.06 -3.49 6.99
CA LEU A 96 -8.32 -4.28 7.99
C LEU A 96 -6.93 -3.66 8.23
N TYR A 97 -6.27 -4.05 9.32
CA TYR A 97 -4.82 -3.88 9.40
C TYR A 97 -4.13 -4.90 8.51
N SER A 98 -3.12 -4.45 7.79
CA SER A 98 -2.40 -5.27 6.79
C SER A 98 -1.90 -6.61 7.35
N THR A 99 -1.35 -6.62 8.56
CA THR A 99 -0.89 -7.86 9.19
C THR A 99 -2.03 -8.86 9.43
N PHE A 100 -3.28 -8.41 9.59
CA PHE A 100 -4.41 -9.30 9.87
C PHE A 100 -5.00 -9.94 8.61
N LEU A 101 -4.68 -9.43 7.42
CA LEU A 101 -4.99 -10.13 6.17
C LEU A 101 -4.38 -11.53 6.13
N ASN A 102 -3.26 -11.76 6.83
CA ASN A 102 -2.65 -13.09 6.92
C ASN A 102 -3.62 -14.18 7.39
N ARG A 103 -4.61 -13.83 8.23
CA ARG A 103 -5.63 -14.77 8.75
C ARG A 103 -6.73 -15.08 7.75
N ALA A 104 -6.92 -14.22 6.75
CA ALA A 104 -7.99 -14.31 5.76
C ALA A 104 -7.46 -14.49 4.33
N PHE A 105 -6.20 -14.87 4.20
CA PHE A 105 -5.56 -15.05 2.90
C PHE A 105 -6.25 -16.12 2.05
N ASP A 106 -6.62 -17.26 2.66
CA ASP A 106 -7.32 -18.34 1.95
C ASP A 106 -8.65 -17.85 1.37
N GLN A 107 -9.42 -17.05 2.13
CA GLN A 107 -10.69 -16.49 1.67
C GLN A 107 -10.48 -15.45 0.56
N LEU A 108 -9.42 -14.64 0.64
CA LEU A 108 -9.07 -13.74 -0.46
C LEU A 108 -8.76 -14.52 -1.75
N LEU A 109 -8.02 -15.62 -1.65
CA LEU A 109 -7.63 -16.45 -2.79
C LEU A 109 -8.83 -17.24 -3.33
N MET A 110 -9.55 -17.96 -2.45
CA MET A 110 -10.53 -18.97 -2.85
C MET A 110 -11.95 -18.41 -2.95
N ASP A 111 -12.37 -17.51 -2.05
CA ASP A 111 -13.75 -16.99 -2.09
C ASP A 111 -13.85 -15.78 -3.02
N VAL A 112 -12.82 -14.91 -3.04
CA VAL A 112 -12.84 -13.68 -3.83
C VAL A 112 -12.14 -13.88 -5.18
N GLY A 113 -10.87 -14.29 -5.18
CA GLY A 113 -10.04 -14.36 -6.38
C GLY A 113 -10.50 -15.45 -7.36
N LEU A 114 -10.73 -16.68 -6.89
CA LEU A 114 -11.18 -17.79 -7.73
C LEU A 114 -12.55 -17.53 -8.39
N HIS A 115 -13.42 -16.81 -7.67
CA HIS A 115 -14.76 -16.46 -8.17
C HIS A 115 -14.82 -15.11 -8.88
N GLU A 116 -13.66 -14.47 -9.12
CA GLU A 116 -13.55 -13.18 -9.84
C GLU A 116 -14.49 -12.10 -9.27
N GLN A 117 -14.57 -12.00 -7.93
CA GLN A 117 -15.50 -11.10 -7.26
C GLN A 117 -14.91 -9.69 -7.09
N GLY A 118 -15.70 -8.66 -7.38
CA GLY A 118 -15.37 -7.26 -7.14
C GLY A 118 -15.40 -6.90 -5.66
N VAL A 119 -14.30 -7.15 -4.96
CA VAL A 119 -14.11 -6.80 -3.55
C VAL A 119 -12.89 -5.90 -3.42
N THR A 120 -13.05 -4.75 -2.78
CA THR A 120 -11.92 -3.87 -2.44
C THR A 120 -11.47 -4.12 -1.02
N VAL A 121 -10.20 -4.53 -0.83
CA VAL A 121 -9.58 -4.70 0.48
C VAL A 121 -8.67 -3.51 0.76
N VAL A 122 -8.91 -2.81 1.86
CA VAL A 122 -8.10 -1.66 2.29
C VAL A 122 -7.27 -2.06 3.49
N LEU A 123 -5.95 -2.03 3.32
CA LEU A 123 -4.96 -2.47 4.28
C LEU A 123 -4.28 -1.27 4.94
N ASP A 124 -4.78 -0.90 6.11
CA ASP A 124 -4.14 0.09 6.98
C ASP A 124 -2.92 -0.53 7.67
N ARG A 125 -1.94 0.27 8.03
CA ARG A 125 -0.67 -0.15 8.68
C ARG A 125 0.15 -1.14 7.84
N ALA A 126 0.14 -0.97 6.53
CA ALA A 126 1.03 -1.72 5.65
C ALA A 126 2.50 -1.35 5.87
N GLY A 127 3.40 -2.26 5.53
CA GLY A 127 4.83 -2.08 5.72
C GLY A 127 5.25 -2.11 7.20
N ILE A 128 6.21 -1.27 7.55
CA ILE A 128 6.76 -1.21 8.91
C ILE A 128 5.92 -0.26 9.77
N THR A 129 5.35 -0.77 10.85
CA THR A 129 4.57 0.02 11.84
C THR A 129 5.42 0.59 12.96
N GLY A 130 6.58 -0.02 13.22
CA GLY A 130 7.55 0.46 14.19
C GLY A 130 7.19 0.13 15.63
N THR A 131 6.58 1.09 16.33
CA THR A 131 6.30 0.99 17.77
C THR A 131 5.30 -0.10 18.17
N ASP A 132 4.51 -0.58 17.23
CA ASP A 132 3.54 -1.67 17.48
C ASP A 132 4.22 -3.05 17.56
N GLY A 133 5.49 -3.14 17.17
CA GLY A 133 6.30 -4.35 17.26
C GLY A 133 6.13 -5.31 16.08
N ALA A 134 6.85 -6.42 16.15
CA ALA A 134 7.01 -7.37 15.03
C ALA A 134 5.68 -7.98 14.55
N SER A 135 4.72 -8.20 15.44
CA SER A 135 3.42 -8.79 15.12
C SER A 135 2.50 -7.87 14.30
N HIS A 136 2.77 -6.55 14.30
CA HIS A 136 1.94 -5.56 13.62
C HIS A 136 2.57 -5.01 12.33
N ASN A 137 3.81 -5.38 12.01
CA ASN A 137 4.38 -5.03 10.72
C ASN A 137 3.61 -5.71 9.58
N GLY A 138 3.00 -4.91 8.71
CA GLY A 138 2.18 -5.35 7.57
C GLY A 138 2.99 -5.54 6.29
N MET A 139 4.24 -5.97 6.40
CA MET A 139 5.18 -6.11 5.27
C MET A 139 4.95 -7.37 4.42
N TRP A 140 4.00 -8.21 4.80
CA TRP A 140 3.71 -9.50 4.15
C TRP A 140 2.75 -9.38 2.97
N ASP A 141 1.97 -8.31 2.92
CA ASP A 141 0.81 -8.10 2.06
C ASP A 141 1.14 -8.19 0.56
N LEU A 142 2.19 -7.51 0.08
CA LEU A 142 2.63 -7.61 -1.32
C LEU A 142 2.98 -9.04 -1.73
N ALA A 143 3.62 -9.78 -0.82
CA ALA A 143 4.01 -11.16 -1.08
C ALA A 143 2.80 -12.10 -1.20
N ILE A 144 1.85 -12.01 -0.27
CA ILE A 144 0.66 -12.87 -0.26
C ILE A 144 -0.36 -12.45 -1.32
N CYS A 145 -0.56 -11.17 -1.57
CA CYS A 145 -1.44 -10.68 -2.63
C CYS A 145 -0.89 -10.99 -4.02
N GLY A 146 0.44 -10.99 -4.16
CA GLY A 146 1.10 -11.25 -5.45
C GLY A 146 0.90 -12.66 -6.02
N ILE A 147 0.39 -13.61 -5.23
CA ILE A 147 0.07 -14.96 -5.71
C ILE A 147 -1.43 -15.16 -6.02
N VAL A 148 -2.27 -14.15 -5.77
CA VAL A 148 -3.71 -14.21 -6.08
C VAL A 148 -3.93 -13.87 -7.55
N PRO A 149 -4.46 -14.78 -8.38
CA PRO A 149 -4.69 -14.51 -9.80
C PRO A 149 -5.65 -13.35 -10.01
N GLY A 150 -5.33 -12.48 -10.96
CA GLY A 150 -6.16 -11.33 -11.33
C GLY A 150 -6.19 -10.16 -10.35
N LEU A 151 -5.67 -10.32 -9.13
CA LEU A 151 -5.67 -9.27 -8.12
C LEU A 151 -4.91 -8.04 -8.58
N MET A 152 -5.49 -6.87 -8.34
CA MET A 152 -4.83 -5.58 -8.51
C MET A 152 -4.50 -4.97 -7.14
N MET A 153 -3.28 -4.46 -6.98
CA MET A 153 -2.84 -3.87 -5.71
C MET A 153 -2.21 -2.51 -5.92
N ALA A 154 -2.72 -1.50 -5.22
CA ALA A 154 -2.17 -0.15 -5.20
C ALA A 154 -1.52 0.16 -3.85
N ALA A 155 -0.42 0.91 -3.91
CA ALA A 155 0.21 1.52 -2.75
C ALA A 155 0.29 3.03 -3.01
N PRO A 156 -0.69 3.81 -2.56
CA PRO A 156 -0.72 5.24 -2.82
C PRO A 156 0.45 5.97 -2.14
N ARG A 157 1.04 6.94 -2.85
CA ARG A 157 2.17 7.73 -2.37
C ARG A 157 1.75 8.97 -1.59
N ASP A 158 0.52 9.47 -1.85
CA ASP A 158 -0.06 10.67 -1.25
C ASP A 158 -1.59 10.60 -1.29
N ARG A 159 -2.24 11.66 -0.79
CA ARG A 159 -3.69 11.77 -0.71
C ARG A 159 -4.38 11.66 -2.06
N ALA A 160 -3.90 12.43 -3.05
CA ALA A 160 -4.52 12.46 -4.38
C ALA A 160 -4.47 11.08 -5.05
N HIS A 161 -3.36 10.37 -4.88
CA HIS A 161 -3.23 9.01 -5.37
C HIS A 161 -4.18 8.04 -4.65
N LEU A 162 -4.30 8.13 -3.30
CA LEU A 162 -5.25 7.30 -2.53
C LEU A 162 -6.68 7.50 -3.02
N GLU A 163 -7.13 8.75 -3.12
CA GLU A 163 -8.48 9.09 -3.58
C GLU A 163 -8.73 8.54 -4.98
N SER A 164 -7.79 8.73 -5.91
CA SER A 164 -7.90 8.24 -7.28
C SER A 164 -8.00 6.72 -7.38
N VAL A 165 -7.12 5.97 -6.69
CA VAL A 165 -7.15 4.50 -6.78
C VAL A 165 -8.33 3.89 -6.04
N LEU A 166 -8.83 4.53 -4.98
CA LEU A 166 -10.02 4.05 -4.29
C LEU A 166 -11.27 4.16 -5.17
N TRP A 167 -11.44 5.29 -5.86
CA TRP A 167 -12.53 5.44 -6.83
C TRP A 167 -12.43 4.44 -7.98
N GLN A 168 -11.22 4.18 -8.50
CA GLN A 168 -11.02 3.15 -9.52
C GLN A 168 -11.31 1.74 -8.98
N ALA A 169 -10.89 1.44 -7.77
CA ALA A 169 -11.07 0.12 -7.17
C ALA A 169 -12.56 -0.25 -7.04
N ILE A 170 -13.42 0.70 -6.62
CA ILE A 170 -14.86 0.45 -6.48
C ILE A 170 -15.63 0.35 -7.81
N ASP A 171 -14.98 0.63 -8.94
CA ASP A 171 -15.53 0.44 -10.28
C ASP A 171 -15.06 -0.88 -10.93
N ILE A 172 -14.25 -1.67 -10.22
CA ILE A 172 -13.74 -2.96 -10.69
C ILE A 172 -14.57 -4.09 -10.04
N ASP A 173 -15.44 -4.71 -10.81
CA ASP A 173 -16.41 -5.70 -10.31
C ASP A 173 -16.04 -7.16 -10.63
N ASP A 174 -14.94 -7.39 -11.38
CA ASP A 174 -14.56 -8.69 -11.91
C ASP A 174 -13.29 -9.29 -11.27
N ARG A 175 -12.78 -8.68 -10.20
CA ARG A 175 -11.57 -9.15 -9.52
C ARG A 175 -11.34 -8.45 -8.18
N PRO A 176 -10.56 -9.05 -7.26
CA PRO A 176 -10.15 -8.37 -6.04
C PRO A 176 -9.22 -7.19 -6.31
N THR A 177 -9.47 -6.08 -5.63
CA THR A 177 -8.57 -4.93 -5.56
C THR A 177 -8.06 -4.75 -4.14
N VAL A 178 -6.81 -4.34 -3.99
CA VAL A 178 -6.18 -4.10 -2.68
C VAL A 178 -5.55 -2.71 -2.68
N ILE A 179 -5.82 -1.92 -1.65
CA ILE A 179 -5.16 -0.64 -1.42
C ILE A 179 -4.44 -0.71 -0.09
N ARG A 180 -3.12 -0.47 -0.10
CA ARG A 180 -2.29 -0.55 1.11
C ARG A 180 -1.64 0.78 1.44
N TYR A 181 -1.65 1.19 2.70
CA TYR A 181 -0.98 2.40 3.16
C TYR A 181 -0.42 2.26 4.58
N SER A 182 0.56 3.11 4.88
CA SER A 182 1.32 3.09 6.14
C SER A 182 0.53 3.67 7.31
N LYS A 183 1.02 3.39 8.53
CA LYS A 183 0.58 4.03 9.78
C LYS A 183 1.12 5.45 9.94
N ASP A 184 2.23 5.80 9.29
CA ASP A 184 2.86 7.12 9.43
C ASP A 184 1.93 8.26 8.97
N PRO A 185 2.22 9.50 9.38
CA PRO A 185 1.56 10.67 8.80
C PRO A 185 1.63 10.61 7.27
N MET A 186 0.54 11.01 6.64
CA MET A 186 0.49 11.07 5.18
C MET A 186 1.44 12.17 4.70
N PRO A 187 2.31 11.89 3.73
CA PRO A 187 3.22 12.90 3.19
C PRO A 187 2.46 13.99 2.41
N GLU A 188 3.14 15.11 2.19
CA GLU A 188 2.69 16.11 1.24
C GLU A 188 2.60 15.50 -0.17
N THR A 189 1.77 16.11 -1.02
CA THR A 189 1.60 15.67 -2.41
C THR A 189 2.92 15.76 -3.17
N ILE A 190 3.29 14.66 -3.79
CA ILE A 190 4.48 14.59 -4.66
C ILE A 190 4.07 15.03 -6.06
N GLU A 191 4.78 15.99 -6.61
CA GLU A 191 4.55 16.49 -7.97
C GLU A 191 4.74 15.36 -8.99
N VAL A 192 3.77 15.23 -9.90
CA VAL A 192 3.84 14.34 -11.04
C VAL A 192 4.21 15.13 -12.27
N LEU A 193 5.40 14.90 -12.81
CA LEU A 193 5.88 15.62 -14.00
C LEU A 193 5.10 15.21 -15.25
N ARG A 194 4.79 13.93 -15.38
CA ARG A 194 3.96 13.34 -16.46
C ARG A 194 3.55 11.91 -16.11
N THR A 195 2.54 11.41 -16.79
CA THR A 195 2.06 10.02 -16.66
C THR A 195 2.18 9.31 -18.01
N ILE A 196 2.66 8.08 -18.01
CA ILE A 196 2.77 7.20 -19.17
C ILE A 196 2.07 5.88 -18.85
N ASP A 197 0.93 5.60 -19.47
CA ASP A 197 0.17 4.36 -19.28
C ASP A 197 0.04 3.96 -17.78
N GLU A 198 -0.43 4.88 -16.95
CA GLU A 198 -0.61 4.72 -15.50
C GLU A 198 0.70 4.59 -14.69
N VAL A 199 1.83 4.94 -15.26
CA VAL A 199 3.11 5.10 -14.55
C VAL A 199 3.43 6.57 -14.43
N ASP A 200 3.42 7.09 -13.23
CA ASP A 200 3.74 8.50 -12.93
C ASP A 200 5.25 8.69 -12.84
N VAL A 201 5.77 9.67 -13.57
CA VAL A 201 7.16 10.12 -13.47
C VAL A 201 7.25 11.20 -12.41
N LEU A 202 8.00 10.93 -11.33
CA LEU A 202 8.17 11.83 -10.18
C LEU A 202 9.47 12.64 -10.27
N LYS A 203 10.48 12.09 -10.95
CA LYS A 203 11.73 12.79 -11.26
C LYS A 203 12.22 12.30 -12.61
N GLU A 204 12.58 13.22 -13.48
CA GLU A 204 13.20 12.91 -14.77
C GLU A 204 14.71 12.78 -14.60
N GLY A 205 15.29 11.76 -15.21
CA GLY A 205 16.72 11.53 -15.31
C GLY A 205 17.20 11.55 -16.75
N ALA A 206 18.50 11.48 -16.96
CA ALA A 206 19.09 11.40 -18.29
C ALA A 206 18.66 10.11 -19.04
N PRO A 207 18.43 10.17 -20.35
CA PRO A 207 18.12 9.00 -21.17
C PRO A 207 19.18 7.90 -21.02
N GLY A 208 18.72 6.66 -20.87
CA GLY A 208 19.62 5.52 -20.65
C GLY A 208 20.20 5.40 -19.24
N GLY A 209 19.77 6.25 -18.33
CA GLY A 209 20.19 6.25 -16.93
C GLY A 209 19.58 5.11 -16.09
N VAL A 210 19.46 5.34 -14.79
CA VAL A 210 18.87 4.39 -13.83
C VAL A 210 17.36 4.61 -13.75
N LEU A 211 16.58 3.56 -13.88
CA LEU A 211 15.15 3.57 -13.58
C LEU A 211 14.93 3.15 -12.11
N MET A 212 14.42 4.05 -11.30
CA MET A 212 14.03 3.76 -9.92
C MET A 212 12.50 3.66 -9.84
N VAL A 213 11.99 2.47 -9.53
CA VAL A 213 10.55 2.19 -9.39
C VAL A 213 10.22 2.18 -7.91
N ALA A 214 9.47 3.16 -7.45
CA ALA A 214 9.04 3.29 -6.07
C ALA A 214 7.51 3.28 -5.97
N HIS A 215 6.99 2.82 -4.85
CA HIS A 215 5.56 2.92 -4.58
C HIS A 215 5.30 3.26 -3.10
N GLY A 216 4.08 3.71 -2.84
CA GLY A 216 3.65 4.04 -1.50
C GLY A 216 4.44 5.18 -0.90
N GLN A 217 4.52 5.18 0.40
CA GLN A 217 5.15 6.24 1.19
C GLN A 217 6.66 6.38 0.93
N LEU A 218 7.31 5.37 0.31
CA LEU A 218 8.73 5.45 -0.01
C LEU A 218 9.04 6.26 -1.27
N CYS A 219 8.03 6.72 -2.03
CA CYS A 219 8.24 7.59 -3.19
C CYS A 219 9.00 8.87 -2.82
N GLY A 220 8.68 9.49 -1.68
CA GLY A 220 9.40 10.69 -1.21
C GLY A 220 10.89 10.42 -0.96
N ALA A 221 11.20 9.35 -0.22
CA ALA A 221 12.59 8.96 0.05
C ALA A 221 13.33 8.56 -1.24
N ALA A 222 12.65 7.93 -2.20
CA ALA A 222 13.21 7.58 -3.49
C ALA A 222 13.55 8.82 -4.34
N VAL A 223 12.68 9.83 -4.36
CA VAL A 223 12.94 11.12 -5.05
C VAL A 223 14.10 11.87 -4.40
N GLU A 224 14.18 11.91 -3.06
CA GLU A 224 15.27 12.53 -2.33
C GLU A 224 16.61 11.81 -2.60
N ALA A 225 16.61 10.47 -2.54
CA ALA A 225 17.78 9.66 -2.87
C ALA A 225 18.25 9.88 -4.31
N ALA A 226 17.32 9.85 -5.27
CA ALA A 226 17.60 10.08 -6.68
C ALA A 226 18.14 11.51 -6.94
N THR A 227 17.70 12.50 -6.18
CA THR A 227 18.20 13.87 -6.26
C THR A 227 19.66 13.96 -5.80
N SER A 228 20.01 13.25 -4.72
CA SER A 228 21.39 13.18 -4.23
C SER A 228 22.33 12.40 -5.17
N LEU A 229 21.79 11.46 -5.95
CA LEU A 229 22.53 10.67 -6.96
C LEU A 229 22.76 11.46 -8.27
N GLY A 230 22.11 12.59 -8.45
CA GLY A 230 22.27 13.46 -9.61
C GLY A 230 21.25 13.24 -10.73
N GLU A 231 21.62 13.67 -11.95
CA GLU A 231 20.69 13.71 -13.09
C GLU A 231 20.49 12.37 -13.81
N GLU A 232 21.16 11.31 -13.39
CA GLU A 232 21.08 10.01 -14.08
C GLU A 232 19.88 9.15 -13.67
N VAL A 233 19.12 9.52 -12.62
CA VAL A 233 18.08 8.68 -12.04
C VAL A 233 16.70 9.21 -12.37
N THR A 234 15.91 8.44 -13.10
CA THR A 234 14.47 8.64 -13.29
C THR A 234 13.71 7.90 -12.19
N VAL A 235 12.83 8.59 -11.47
CA VAL A 235 11.95 7.96 -10.45
C VAL A 235 10.54 7.87 -10.99
N VAL A 236 9.98 6.67 -10.93
CA VAL A 236 8.60 6.41 -11.35
C VAL A 236 7.80 5.69 -10.28
N SER A 237 6.49 5.91 -10.29
CA SER A 237 5.53 5.24 -9.40
C SER A 237 4.36 4.71 -10.24
N PRO A 238 4.17 3.39 -10.32
CA PRO A 238 3.00 2.84 -10.99
C PRO A 238 1.74 3.11 -10.16
N ARG A 239 0.61 3.36 -10.82
CA ARG A 239 -0.69 3.53 -10.18
C ARG A 239 -1.09 2.27 -9.41
N TRP A 240 -0.97 1.12 -10.06
CA TRP A 240 -1.10 -0.19 -9.47
C TRP A 240 0.28 -0.82 -9.32
N ALA A 241 0.66 -1.20 -8.12
CA ALA A 241 1.91 -1.90 -7.85
C ALA A 241 1.89 -3.32 -8.44
N LEU A 242 0.71 -3.94 -8.44
CA LEU A 242 0.44 -5.25 -9.06
C LEU A 242 -0.86 -5.18 -9.88
N PRO A 243 -0.92 -5.89 -11.03
CA PRO A 243 0.18 -6.57 -11.72
C PRO A 243 1.24 -5.60 -12.25
N ILE A 244 2.43 -6.10 -12.57
CA ILE A 244 3.51 -5.27 -13.11
C ILE A 244 3.07 -4.62 -14.43
N ASN A 245 3.07 -3.29 -14.45
CA ASN A 245 2.70 -2.52 -15.63
C ASN A 245 3.71 -2.76 -16.78
N PRO A 246 3.25 -3.10 -18.00
CA PRO A 246 4.13 -3.34 -19.16
C PRO A 246 5.04 -2.15 -19.52
N THR A 247 4.63 -0.93 -19.21
CA THR A 247 5.42 0.28 -19.43
C THR A 247 6.70 0.28 -18.59
N LEU A 248 6.69 -0.30 -17.38
CA LEU A 248 7.91 -0.48 -16.59
C LEU A 248 8.93 -1.39 -17.31
N VAL A 249 8.45 -2.42 -18.00
CA VAL A 249 9.32 -3.30 -18.81
C VAL A 249 9.94 -2.53 -19.98
N SER A 250 9.14 -1.70 -20.65
CA SER A 250 9.59 -0.87 -21.76
C SER A 250 10.62 0.18 -21.31
N MET A 251 10.40 0.82 -20.14
CA MET A 251 11.35 1.77 -19.54
C MET A 251 12.64 1.07 -19.09
N ALA A 252 12.54 -0.11 -18.46
CA ALA A 252 13.68 -0.90 -18.04
C ALA A 252 14.59 -1.30 -19.22
N ARG A 253 14.00 -1.62 -20.38
CA ARG A 253 14.76 -1.96 -21.61
C ARG A 253 15.63 -0.81 -22.09
N GLN A 254 15.25 0.43 -21.81
CA GLN A 254 15.95 1.65 -22.19
C GLN A 254 16.90 2.17 -21.09
N SER A 255 16.96 1.50 -19.96
CA SER A 255 17.76 1.92 -18.80
C SER A 255 18.98 1.03 -18.63
N ARG A 256 20.07 1.59 -18.08
CA ARG A 256 21.31 0.81 -17.76
C ARG A 256 21.14 -0.07 -16.52
N ALA A 257 20.21 0.30 -15.62
CA ALA A 257 19.92 -0.43 -14.41
C ALA A 257 18.48 -0.12 -13.93
N VAL A 258 17.89 -1.05 -13.18
CA VAL A 258 16.58 -0.87 -12.54
C VAL A 258 16.75 -1.05 -11.03
N VAL A 259 16.19 -0.11 -10.26
CA VAL A 259 16.15 -0.19 -8.80
C VAL A 259 14.69 -0.17 -8.37
N SER A 260 14.23 -1.10 -7.55
CA SER A 260 12.93 -1.02 -6.91
C SER A 260 13.06 -0.60 -5.44
N VAL A 261 12.09 0.19 -4.96
CA VAL A 261 12.06 0.68 -3.57
C VAL A 261 10.67 0.44 -2.99
N GLU A 262 10.59 -0.41 -1.96
CA GLU A 262 9.33 -0.82 -1.34
C GLU A 262 9.43 -1.07 0.16
N ASP A 263 8.36 -0.91 0.90
CA ASP A 263 8.24 -1.30 2.30
C ASP A 263 7.54 -2.65 2.50
N GLY A 264 7.54 -3.48 1.46
CA GLY A 264 7.20 -4.90 1.45
C GLY A 264 8.44 -5.78 1.56
N LEU A 265 8.24 -7.10 1.61
CA LEU A 265 9.35 -8.06 1.62
C LEU A 265 10.15 -8.00 0.32
N VAL A 266 11.44 -7.75 0.42
CA VAL A 266 12.34 -7.66 -0.75
C VAL A 266 12.31 -8.90 -1.64
N SER A 267 12.09 -10.08 -1.06
CA SER A 267 12.16 -11.35 -1.81
C SER A 267 10.89 -11.72 -2.59
N GLN A 268 9.75 -11.13 -2.29
CA GLN A 268 8.45 -11.44 -2.92
C GLN A 268 7.60 -10.19 -3.22
N GLY A 269 8.13 -9.00 -3.01
CA GLY A 269 7.43 -7.75 -3.26
C GLY A 269 7.42 -7.33 -4.72
N LEU A 270 7.14 -6.05 -4.95
CA LEU A 270 7.11 -5.44 -6.28
C LEU A 270 8.42 -5.66 -7.05
N GLY A 271 9.56 -5.43 -6.41
CA GLY A 271 10.87 -5.54 -7.06
C GLY A 271 11.16 -6.95 -7.56
N ALA A 272 10.89 -7.97 -6.74
CA ALA A 272 11.08 -9.36 -7.16
C ALA A 272 10.16 -9.76 -8.32
N GLN A 273 8.90 -9.30 -8.30
CA GLN A 273 7.94 -9.54 -9.38
C GLN A 273 8.31 -8.79 -10.66
N LEU A 274 8.78 -7.54 -10.55
CA LEU A 274 9.33 -6.78 -11.68
C LEU A 274 10.51 -7.49 -12.30
N SER A 275 11.47 -7.94 -11.50
CA SER A 275 12.65 -8.70 -11.99
C SER A 275 12.26 -10.00 -12.68
N ALA A 276 11.24 -10.72 -12.17
CA ALA A 276 10.69 -11.88 -12.85
C ALA A 276 10.07 -11.49 -14.19
N ARG A 277 9.26 -10.45 -14.24
CA ARG A 277 8.60 -9.95 -15.45
C ARG A 277 9.59 -9.48 -16.51
N LEU A 278 10.70 -8.84 -16.11
CA LEU A 278 11.78 -8.45 -17.03
C LEU A 278 12.39 -9.68 -17.70
N ARG A 279 12.72 -10.74 -16.95
CA ARG A 279 13.26 -12.00 -17.50
C ARG A 279 12.29 -12.67 -18.47
N GLU A 280 11.01 -12.76 -18.12
CA GLU A 280 9.96 -13.29 -19.00
C GLU A 280 9.86 -12.50 -20.32
N SER A 281 10.14 -11.20 -20.27
CA SER A 281 10.11 -10.31 -21.44
C SER A 281 11.44 -10.22 -22.18
N ALA A 282 12.41 -11.09 -21.86
CA ALA A 282 13.77 -11.07 -22.39
C ALA A 282 14.47 -9.71 -22.24
N VAL A 283 14.26 -9.04 -21.09
CA VAL A 283 14.95 -7.81 -20.68
C VAL A 283 15.97 -8.17 -19.62
N TRP A 284 17.23 -7.96 -19.91
CA TRP A 284 18.36 -8.36 -19.06
C TRP A 284 19.04 -7.18 -18.38
N THR A 285 18.33 -6.06 -18.25
CA THR A 285 18.80 -4.91 -17.48
C THR A 285 19.08 -5.33 -16.05
N PRO A 286 20.27 -5.04 -15.49
CA PRO A 286 20.59 -5.36 -14.09
C PRO A 286 19.56 -4.77 -13.12
N THR A 287 19.15 -5.55 -12.12
CA THR A 287 18.16 -5.15 -11.10
C THR A 287 18.74 -5.12 -9.70
N CYS A 288 18.27 -4.18 -8.89
CA CYS A 288 18.53 -4.10 -7.45
C CYS A 288 17.21 -3.88 -6.73
N GLU A 289 16.83 -4.81 -5.88
CA GLU A 289 15.61 -4.74 -5.10
C GLU A 289 15.92 -4.21 -3.70
N LEU A 290 15.32 -3.06 -3.33
CA LEU A 290 15.42 -2.47 -2.00
C LEU A 290 14.06 -2.61 -1.29
N GLY A 291 14.04 -3.40 -0.23
CA GLY A 291 12.83 -3.72 0.52
C GLY A 291 13.13 -4.27 1.91
N VAL A 292 12.09 -4.62 2.62
CA VAL A 292 12.20 -5.14 3.99
C VAL A 292 12.81 -6.54 3.96
N PRO A 293 13.87 -6.82 4.75
CA PRO A 293 14.47 -8.14 4.83
C PRO A 293 13.47 -9.17 5.40
N LYS A 294 13.56 -10.43 4.94
CA LYS A 294 12.71 -11.54 5.38
C LYS A 294 13.07 -11.98 6.81
N GLN A 295 12.73 -11.12 7.78
CA GLN A 295 12.97 -11.38 9.20
C GLN A 295 11.96 -10.62 10.07
N PHE A 296 11.69 -11.10 11.28
CA PHE A 296 10.92 -10.34 12.26
C PHE A 296 11.78 -9.20 12.82
N LEU A 297 11.32 -7.96 12.62
CA LEU A 297 12.04 -6.78 13.05
C LEU A 297 11.68 -6.42 14.48
N ALA A 298 12.69 -6.14 15.30
CA ALA A 298 12.50 -5.70 16.68
C ALA A 298 11.81 -4.33 16.72
N GLN A 299 11.00 -4.12 17.77
CA GLN A 299 10.30 -2.88 18.04
C GLN A 299 11.27 -1.68 18.12
N ALA A 300 10.94 -0.61 17.42
CA ALA A 300 11.59 0.70 17.49
C ALA A 300 10.67 1.74 16.83
N SER A 301 11.07 3.02 16.74
CA SER A 301 10.38 3.95 15.85
C SER A 301 10.52 3.49 14.39
N ARG A 302 9.49 3.74 13.56
CA ARG A 302 9.56 3.38 12.14
C ARG A 302 10.80 3.99 11.47
N SER A 303 11.07 5.27 11.70
CA SER A 303 12.25 5.96 11.15
C SER A 303 13.56 5.27 11.52
N SER A 304 13.72 4.81 12.78
CA SER A 304 14.90 4.08 13.22
C SER A 304 15.02 2.71 12.54
N ILE A 305 13.90 2.03 12.31
CA ILE A 305 13.91 0.74 11.61
C ILE A 305 14.27 0.97 10.14
N MET A 306 13.62 1.93 9.45
CA MET A 306 13.87 2.24 8.04
C MET A 306 15.34 2.60 7.81
N LYS A 307 15.93 3.43 8.68
CA LYS A 307 17.36 3.76 8.64
C LYS A 307 18.24 2.52 8.81
N ARG A 308 17.90 1.65 9.78
CA ARG A 308 18.68 0.44 10.06
C ARG A 308 18.68 -0.56 8.91
N ILE A 309 17.58 -0.64 8.15
CA ILE A 309 17.45 -1.53 6.99
C ILE A 309 17.79 -0.83 5.64
N GLY A 310 18.26 0.42 5.68
CA GLY A 310 18.69 1.16 4.50
C GLY A 310 17.57 1.62 3.57
N LEU A 311 16.36 1.83 4.09
CA LEU A 311 15.19 2.31 3.34
C LEU A 311 14.84 3.79 3.64
N ASP A 312 15.73 4.53 4.29
CA ASP A 312 15.72 5.99 4.28
C ASP A 312 16.46 6.54 3.04
N ALA A 313 16.29 7.82 2.72
CA ALA A 313 16.87 8.38 1.50
C ALA A 313 18.40 8.21 1.41
N PRO A 314 19.20 8.45 2.48
CA PRO A 314 20.64 8.16 2.43
C PRO A 314 20.98 6.69 2.20
N GLY A 315 20.26 5.76 2.84
CA GLY A 315 20.48 4.34 2.69
C GLY A 315 20.13 3.81 1.31
N ILE A 316 19.04 4.33 0.71
CA ILE A 316 18.67 4.04 -0.68
C ILE A 316 19.78 4.52 -1.63
N ALA A 317 20.26 5.78 -1.48
CA ALA A 317 21.30 6.34 -2.32
C ALA A 317 22.62 5.55 -2.20
N GLU A 318 23.02 5.16 -0.99
CA GLU A 318 24.20 4.32 -0.75
C GLU A 318 24.07 2.96 -1.44
N SER A 319 22.93 2.30 -1.28
CA SER A 319 22.66 0.99 -1.90
C SER A 319 22.73 1.05 -3.43
N VAL A 320 22.16 2.10 -4.02
CA VAL A 320 22.22 2.33 -5.47
C VAL A 320 23.66 2.54 -5.93
N ASN A 321 24.45 3.38 -5.24
CA ASN A 321 25.87 3.60 -5.58
C ASN A 321 26.67 2.30 -5.50
N GLN A 322 26.50 1.52 -4.44
CA GLN A 322 27.17 0.22 -4.30
C GLN A 322 26.77 -0.77 -5.40
N PHE A 323 25.51 -0.77 -5.81
CA PHE A 323 25.03 -1.60 -6.90
C PHE A 323 25.65 -1.18 -8.24
N LEU A 324 25.66 0.13 -8.55
CA LEU A 324 26.20 0.66 -9.80
C LEU A 324 27.72 0.43 -9.95
N GLN A 325 28.44 0.29 -8.86
CA GLN A 325 29.88 -0.07 -8.89
C GLN A 325 30.15 -1.55 -9.24
N ARG A 326 29.11 -2.41 -9.19
CA ARG A 326 29.24 -3.85 -9.44
C ARG A 326 28.83 -4.26 -10.84
N ILE A 327 28.14 -3.40 -11.57
CA ILE A 327 27.67 -3.62 -12.94
C ILE A 327 28.45 -2.74 -13.93
#